data_cc2ef34669fe319e802a3e4fd66c01be
#
_entry.id   cc2ef34669fe319e802a3e4fd66c01be
#
_cell.length_a   1.000
_cell.length_b   1.000
_cell.length_c   1.000
_cell.angle_alpha   90.00
_cell.angle_beta   90.00
_cell.angle_gamma   90.00
#
_symmetry.space_group_name_H-M   'P 1'
#
loop_
_entity.id
_entity.type
_entity.pdbx_description
1 polymer ?
#
loop_
_entity_poly.entity_id
_entity_poly.type
_entity_poly.pdbx_seq_one_letter_code
_entity_poly.pdbx_strand_id
1 'polypeptide(L)'
;MKRSLRLLIAAAIAMLIAGLSAPAQAQTRSAGLMNFSSDGRYVACSNRDSGTVTILNWPELKVQHEIPVGSHPEGVAWIGKTHKLACCVYGDDRIAILDADSGRIERSIDVFDEPYGVVSTQDGSKLCATLEFPGQVIQLDPALGVVTATWQVGQMPRGIAISRDDSFLLVTEYLTSKVLKISVADGAVQQTWDGASTDNLARQVVLSPDDQKAYFTHIRSRVTASHGNGSIFPYVSVARLTGEKIGTRLRVPMDSLLGARVTANPWDCDVSADGKRLGVVFAGTNDMYLCHILPDDYVELEYEKGVRLGNNPRAIRFSPDDKAMLIYNALDFEIVVLQVPSGIEIARVAVTDNPLSEDLLLGKKLFYTALQPMSSRSWISCASCHPDGDADGRTWQQPEGLRQTQPLAGLSWTHPVHWSADRDEVQDFEHTIQGLLMQGQGLAKRPLPDALGEPISGKSTALDALAAYTNSHKCVLSPFAKHGLSASAQRGQQLFFSAETKCATCHSGPMMSDSQPRPVAEIVRHDVGTGKDDPSERMEPKYDTPTLMGLYRSAPYLHHGKAATLKDVLTTSNPRDEHGVTSHLTESQIEDMVEFLRALPVADPESAATAAGLKQVIK
;
A
#
# COMPACT_ATOMS: atom_id res chain seq x y z
N MET A 1 45.84 -8.74 12.77
CA MET A 1 45.05 -9.93 12.43
C MET A 1 43.60 -9.63 12.00
N LYS A 2 42.79 -8.82 12.72
CA LYS A 2 41.38 -8.53 12.34
C LYS A 2 41.22 -7.73 11.02
N ARG A 3 42.14 -6.83 10.65
CA ARG A 3 42.11 -6.08 9.38
C ARG A 3 42.45 -6.94 8.16
N SER A 4 43.43 -7.85 8.30
CA SER A 4 43.84 -8.75 7.22
C SER A 4 42.78 -9.82 6.90
N LEU A 5 42.01 -10.25 7.90
CA LEU A 5 40.92 -11.22 7.70
C LEU A 5 39.73 -10.59 6.97
N ARG A 6 39.40 -9.29 7.26
CA ARG A 6 38.34 -8.56 6.53
C ARG A 6 38.71 -8.28 5.07
N LEU A 7 39.98 -8.01 4.77
CA LEU A 7 40.46 -7.83 3.41
C LEU A 7 40.48 -9.16 2.61
N LEU A 8 40.78 -10.28 3.26
CA LEU A 8 40.72 -11.61 2.65
C LEU A 8 39.29 -12.07 2.38
N ILE A 9 38.35 -11.75 3.27
CA ILE A 9 36.92 -12.03 3.08
C ILE A 9 36.35 -11.13 1.96
N ALA A 10 36.70 -9.86 1.91
CA ALA A 10 36.28 -8.95 0.83
C ALA A 10 36.86 -9.38 -0.54
N ALA A 11 38.11 -9.84 -0.57
CA ALA A 11 38.74 -10.37 -1.79
C ALA A 11 38.16 -11.73 -2.22
N ALA A 12 37.81 -12.61 -1.28
CA ALA A 12 37.13 -13.87 -1.57
C ALA A 12 35.69 -13.65 -2.07
N ILE A 13 34.97 -12.68 -1.53
CA ILE A 13 33.65 -12.25 -2.00
C ILE A 13 33.77 -11.66 -3.41
N ALA A 14 34.75 -10.81 -3.69
CA ALA A 14 35.03 -10.28 -5.01
C ALA A 14 35.38 -11.37 -6.03
N MET A 15 36.11 -12.41 -5.63
CA MET A 15 36.44 -13.54 -6.51
C MET A 15 35.24 -14.49 -6.74
N LEU A 16 34.37 -14.68 -5.76
CA LEU A 16 33.13 -15.46 -5.94
C LEU A 16 32.17 -14.76 -6.90
N ILE A 17 32.16 -13.44 -6.90
CA ILE A 17 31.32 -12.60 -7.75
C ILE A 17 31.94 -12.40 -9.15
N ALA A 18 33.30 -12.37 -9.27
CA ALA A 18 34.02 -12.16 -10.54
C ALA A 18 33.91 -13.33 -11.54
N GLY A 19 33.36 -14.49 -11.14
CA GLY A 19 33.02 -15.59 -12.03
C GLY A 19 31.68 -15.45 -12.74
N LEU A 20 30.98 -14.36 -12.55
CA LEU A 20 29.67 -14.07 -13.16
C LEU A 20 29.92 -13.54 -14.59
N SER A 21 29.89 -14.43 -15.58
CA SER A 21 29.89 -14.05 -17.00
C SER A 21 28.64 -13.20 -17.33
N ALA A 22 28.79 -12.19 -18.17
CA ALA A 22 27.71 -11.32 -18.62
C ALA A 22 26.54 -12.15 -19.18
N PRO A 23 25.34 -11.96 -18.68
CA PRO A 23 24.21 -12.83 -18.97
C PRO A 23 23.40 -12.37 -20.15
N ALA A 24 22.57 -13.27 -20.63
CA ALA A 24 21.46 -12.97 -21.52
C ALA A 24 20.56 -11.89 -20.89
N GLN A 25 20.09 -10.96 -21.72
CA GLN A 25 19.24 -9.80 -21.39
C GLN A 25 18.15 -10.13 -20.36
N ALA A 26 18.36 -9.70 -19.13
CA ALA A 26 17.33 -9.74 -18.10
C ALA A 26 16.77 -8.32 -17.90
N GLN A 27 15.92 -7.88 -18.80
CA GLN A 27 15.13 -6.66 -18.57
C GLN A 27 14.01 -7.00 -17.59
N THR A 28 13.98 -6.35 -16.44
CA THR A 28 12.87 -6.46 -15.52
C THR A 28 11.64 -5.83 -16.17
N ARG A 29 10.61 -6.65 -16.40
CA ARG A 29 9.39 -6.27 -17.12
C ARG A 29 8.22 -5.94 -16.19
N SER A 30 8.46 -5.95 -14.90
CA SER A 30 7.46 -5.68 -13.87
C SER A 30 7.86 -4.47 -13.05
N ALA A 31 6.89 -3.66 -12.69
CA ALA A 31 7.11 -2.56 -11.74
C ALA A 31 7.55 -3.10 -10.37
N GLY A 32 8.27 -2.30 -9.62
CA GLY A 32 8.67 -2.59 -8.25
C GLY A 32 9.54 -1.49 -7.70
N LEU A 33 9.80 -1.54 -6.39
CA LEU A 33 10.66 -0.56 -5.72
C LEU A 33 12.14 -0.74 -6.10
N MET A 34 12.49 -1.86 -6.71
CA MET A 34 13.86 -2.18 -7.09
C MET A 34 13.89 -2.91 -8.42
N ASN A 35 14.78 -2.52 -9.34
CA ASN A 35 14.92 -3.16 -10.64
C ASN A 35 16.35 -3.11 -11.16
N PHE A 36 16.76 -4.16 -11.92
CA PHE A 36 18.01 -4.19 -12.67
C PHE A 36 17.93 -3.43 -13.98
N SER A 37 19.02 -2.77 -14.38
CA SER A 37 19.19 -2.25 -15.74
C SER A 37 19.22 -3.40 -16.76
N SER A 38 18.86 -3.10 -18.00
CA SER A 38 18.80 -4.12 -19.07
C SER A 38 20.14 -4.80 -19.36
N ASP A 39 21.26 -4.14 -19.11
CA ASP A 39 22.62 -4.67 -19.24
C ASP A 39 23.13 -5.33 -17.95
N GLY A 40 22.32 -5.32 -16.87
CA GLY A 40 22.65 -5.92 -15.59
C GLY A 40 23.75 -5.22 -14.80
N ARG A 41 24.17 -4.00 -15.19
CA ARG A 41 25.25 -3.27 -14.50
C ARG A 41 24.80 -2.44 -13.32
N TYR A 42 23.52 -2.06 -13.29
CA TYR A 42 22.94 -1.22 -12.25
C TYR A 42 21.75 -1.86 -11.59
N VAL A 43 21.54 -1.50 -10.34
CA VAL A 43 20.30 -1.72 -9.60
C VAL A 43 19.79 -0.36 -9.15
N ALA A 44 18.54 -0.06 -9.46
CA ALA A 44 17.83 1.11 -8.93
C ALA A 44 16.92 0.68 -7.79
N CYS A 45 16.88 1.45 -6.70
CA CYS A 45 16.00 1.24 -5.56
C CYS A 45 15.35 2.57 -5.15
N SER A 46 14.02 2.61 -5.12
CA SER A 46 13.27 3.75 -4.59
C SER A 46 13.14 3.67 -3.08
N ASN A 47 13.47 4.76 -2.39
CA ASN A 47 13.48 4.87 -0.94
C ASN A 47 12.31 5.77 -0.52
N ARG A 48 11.16 5.15 -0.23
CA ARG A 48 9.89 5.86 0.02
C ARG A 48 9.99 6.93 1.10
N ASP A 49 10.62 6.60 2.23
CA ASP A 49 10.68 7.50 3.39
C ASP A 49 11.70 8.63 3.21
N SER A 50 12.80 8.38 2.49
CA SER A 50 13.85 9.37 2.22
C SER A 50 13.51 10.27 1.04
N GLY A 51 12.55 9.87 0.19
CA GLY A 51 12.22 10.63 -1.02
C GLY A 51 13.32 10.55 -2.08
N THR A 52 14.09 9.46 -2.13
CA THR A 52 15.25 9.32 -3.02
C THR A 52 15.14 8.06 -3.89
N VAL A 53 15.94 8.02 -4.96
CA VAL A 53 16.25 6.80 -5.71
C VAL A 53 17.75 6.56 -5.63
N THR A 54 18.14 5.37 -5.18
CA THR A 54 19.54 4.96 -5.11
C THR A 54 19.90 4.10 -6.32
N ILE A 55 21.02 4.41 -6.96
CA ILE A 55 21.63 3.66 -8.04
C ILE A 55 22.87 2.96 -7.50
N LEU A 56 22.90 1.62 -7.63
CA LEU A 56 24.02 0.79 -7.23
C LEU A 56 24.67 0.13 -8.46
N ASN A 57 25.99 0.03 -8.44
CA ASN A 57 26.70 -0.84 -9.38
C ASN A 57 26.51 -2.30 -9.00
N TRP A 58 26.27 -3.15 -9.97
CA TRP A 58 26.21 -4.61 -9.81
C TRP A 58 27.34 -5.27 -10.61
N PRO A 59 28.06 -6.25 -10.05
CA PRO A 59 27.82 -6.91 -8.74
C PRO A 59 28.54 -6.28 -7.55
N GLU A 60 29.26 -5.17 -7.71
CA GLU A 60 30.11 -4.55 -6.67
C GLU A 60 29.30 -4.03 -5.46
N LEU A 61 27.98 -3.83 -5.60
CA LEU A 61 27.07 -3.28 -4.58
C LEU A 61 27.54 -1.92 -4.03
N LYS A 62 28.17 -1.13 -4.89
CA LYS A 62 28.60 0.23 -4.53
C LYS A 62 27.52 1.22 -4.93
N VAL A 63 27.08 2.05 -4.00
CA VAL A 63 26.21 3.19 -4.27
C VAL A 63 26.98 4.15 -5.20
N GLN A 64 26.42 4.38 -6.38
CA GLN A 64 26.93 5.33 -7.35
C GLN A 64 26.30 6.70 -7.13
N HIS A 65 24.98 6.74 -6.99
CA HIS A 65 24.21 7.93 -6.73
C HIS A 65 23.05 7.64 -5.79
N GLU A 66 22.71 8.63 -4.96
CA GLU A 66 21.42 8.74 -4.29
C GLU A 66 20.81 10.07 -4.75
N ILE A 67 19.65 10.00 -5.42
CA ILE A 67 19.04 11.11 -6.14
C ILE A 67 17.74 11.49 -5.44
N PRO A 68 17.63 12.71 -4.85
CA PRO A 68 16.36 13.20 -4.31
C PRO A 68 15.33 13.36 -5.44
N VAL A 69 14.20 12.69 -5.35
CA VAL A 69 13.15 12.71 -6.38
C VAL A 69 11.84 13.32 -5.91
N GLY A 70 11.60 13.39 -4.61
CA GLY A 70 10.39 13.94 -4.02
C GLY A 70 9.71 12.96 -3.06
N SER A 71 8.46 13.26 -2.69
CA SER A 71 7.73 12.54 -1.65
C SER A 71 7.28 11.16 -2.10
N HIS A 72 7.55 10.16 -1.27
CA HIS A 72 7.06 8.78 -1.43
C HIS A 72 7.29 8.20 -2.85
N PRO A 73 8.54 8.08 -3.34
CA PRO A 73 8.81 7.37 -4.58
C PRO A 73 8.42 5.90 -4.45
N GLU A 74 7.77 5.37 -5.49
CA GLU A 74 7.29 4.00 -5.61
C GLU A 74 7.99 3.27 -6.77
N GLY A 75 7.27 2.76 -7.73
CA GLY A 75 7.80 1.93 -8.80
C GLY A 75 8.90 2.61 -9.63
N VAL A 76 9.95 1.85 -9.95
CA VAL A 76 11.04 2.25 -10.85
C VAL A 76 11.11 1.33 -12.06
N ALA A 77 11.41 1.88 -13.24
CA ALA A 77 11.64 1.12 -14.47
C ALA A 77 12.75 1.73 -15.31
N TRP A 78 13.68 0.89 -15.79
CA TRP A 78 14.70 1.30 -16.73
C TRP A 78 14.09 1.52 -18.13
N ILE A 79 14.50 2.58 -18.80
CA ILE A 79 13.93 2.99 -20.09
C ILE A 79 14.67 2.27 -21.23
N GLY A 80 14.04 1.23 -21.76
CA GLY A 80 14.60 0.41 -22.82
C GLY A 80 15.99 -0.15 -22.46
N LYS A 81 16.95 0.08 -23.36
CA LYS A 81 18.37 -0.32 -23.18
C LYS A 81 19.29 0.83 -22.78
N THR A 82 18.72 1.92 -22.27
CA THR A 82 19.47 3.09 -21.81
C THR A 82 19.82 2.99 -20.33
N HIS A 83 20.68 3.89 -19.83
CA HIS A 83 20.92 4.08 -18.40
C HIS A 83 19.97 5.16 -17.80
N LYS A 84 18.84 5.41 -18.43
CA LYS A 84 17.79 6.25 -17.88
C LYS A 84 16.72 5.38 -17.23
N LEU A 85 16.12 5.90 -16.18
CA LEU A 85 15.02 5.23 -15.50
C LEU A 85 13.89 6.20 -15.19
N ALA A 86 12.67 5.68 -15.16
CA ALA A 86 11.49 6.36 -14.68
C ALA A 86 11.23 5.96 -13.22
N CYS A 87 10.80 6.92 -12.41
CA CYS A 87 10.35 6.71 -11.05
C CYS A 87 8.99 7.37 -10.84
N CYS A 88 8.04 6.62 -10.33
CA CYS A 88 6.77 7.15 -9.85
C CYS A 88 7.01 7.88 -8.53
N VAL A 89 6.81 9.20 -8.49
CA VAL A 89 6.90 10.00 -7.26
C VAL A 89 5.47 10.19 -6.76
N TYR A 90 5.01 9.18 -6.01
CA TYR A 90 3.62 8.99 -5.60
C TYR A 90 3.02 10.20 -4.86
N GLY A 91 3.75 10.74 -3.88
CA GLY A 91 3.25 11.84 -3.06
C GLY A 91 3.33 13.22 -3.71
N ASP A 92 3.96 13.34 -4.90
CA ASP A 92 4.08 14.60 -5.64
C ASP A 92 3.35 14.55 -7.00
N ASP A 93 2.62 13.48 -7.30
CA ASP A 93 1.82 13.29 -8.52
C ASP A 93 2.63 13.49 -9.81
N ARG A 94 3.80 12.91 -9.88
CA ARG A 94 4.67 13.03 -11.06
C ARG A 94 5.49 11.78 -11.34
N ILE A 95 5.97 11.67 -12.57
CA ILE A 95 6.97 10.69 -12.97
C ILE A 95 8.29 11.41 -13.24
N ALA A 96 9.34 11.04 -12.50
CA ALA A 96 10.68 11.56 -12.69
C ALA A 96 11.47 10.68 -13.66
N ILE A 97 12.14 11.28 -14.64
CA ILE A 97 13.11 10.62 -15.52
C ILE A 97 14.50 10.95 -15.03
N LEU A 98 15.26 9.92 -14.68
CA LEU A 98 16.59 10.01 -14.08
C LEU A 98 17.63 9.48 -15.06
N ASP A 99 18.81 10.05 -15.02
CA ASP A 99 20.01 9.54 -15.70
C ASP A 99 20.95 8.93 -14.67
N ALA A 100 21.18 7.62 -14.75
CA ALA A 100 21.97 6.87 -13.77
C ALA A 100 23.47 7.15 -13.89
N ASP A 101 23.97 7.55 -15.05
CA ASP A 101 25.39 7.84 -15.24
C ASP A 101 25.75 9.20 -14.60
N SER A 102 24.89 10.21 -14.74
CA SER A 102 25.12 11.54 -14.19
C SER A 102 24.55 11.76 -12.78
N GLY A 103 23.63 10.90 -12.33
CA GLY A 103 22.93 11.05 -11.04
C GLY A 103 21.97 12.23 -11.00
N ARG A 104 21.34 12.61 -12.12
CA ARG A 104 20.47 13.78 -12.21
C ARG A 104 19.07 13.44 -12.68
N ILE A 105 18.12 14.26 -12.26
CA ILE A 105 16.78 14.29 -12.84
C ILE A 105 16.89 15.04 -14.17
N GLU A 106 16.58 14.36 -15.28
CA GLU A 106 16.53 14.98 -16.60
C GLU A 106 15.18 15.65 -16.86
N ARG A 107 14.10 15.05 -16.32
CA ARG A 107 12.74 15.52 -16.58
C ARG A 107 11.81 15.14 -15.42
N SER A 108 10.80 15.96 -15.19
CA SER A 108 9.66 15.68 -14.33
C SER A 108 8.39 15.85 -15.16
N ILE A 109 7.48 14.89 -15.05
CA ILE A 109 6.23 14.82 -15.83
C ILE A 109 5.10 14.76 -14.83
N ASP A 110 4.31 15.83 -14.74
CA ASP A 110 3.16 15.89 -13.86
C ASP A 110 2.05 14.97 -14.39
N VAL A 111 1.41 14.24 -13.49
CA VAL A 111 0.29 13.34 -13.77
C VAL A 111 -0.91 13.72 -12.91
N PHE A 112 -2.05 13.05 -13.14
CA PHE A 112 -3.28 13.45 -12.44
C PHE A 112 -3.18 13.21 -10.93
N ASP A 113 -2.83 11.99 -10.50
CA ASP A 113 -2.76 11.63 -9.08
C ASP A 113 -2.02 10.30 -8.89
N GLU A 114 -1.30 10.17 -7.81
CA GLU A 114 -0.75 8.97 -7.18
C GLU A 114 -0.21 7.91 -8.17
N PRO A 115 0.85 8.20 -8.94
CA PRO A 115 1.48 7.21 -9.81
C PRO A 115 2.17 6.13 -8.97
N TYR A 116 1.84 4.84 -9.23
CA TYR A 116 2.35 3.75 -8.39
C TYR A 116 3.37 2.86 -9.11
N GLY A 117 2.95 2.16 -10.14
CA GLY A 117 3.81 1.27 -10.92
C GLY A 117 4.15 1.84 -12.29
N VAL A 118 5.34 1.58 -12.79
CA VAL A 118 5.78 2.00 -14.13
C VAL A 118 6.56 0.89 -14.82
N VAL A 119 6.35 0.74 -16.12
CA VAL A 119 7.10 -0.18 -17.01
C VAL A 119 7.46 0.52 -18.31
N SER A 120 8.48 0.02 -19.00
CA SER A 120 8.97 0.55 -20.28
C SER A 120 8.88 -0.48 -21.39
N THR A 121 8.56 -0.05 -22.60
CA THR A 121 8.78 -0.86 -23.81
C THR A 121 10.27 -1.15 -24.01
N GLN A 122 10.61 -2.22 -24.71
CA GLN A 122 12.00 -2.65 -24.93
C GLN A 122 12.83 -1.61 -25.69
N ASP A 123 12.21 -0.88 -26.60
CA ASP A 123 12.84 0.21 -27.35
C ASP A 123 12.95 1.52 -26.55
N GLY A 124 12.30 1.60 -25.39
CA GLY A 124 12.26 2.79 -24.54
C GLY A 124 11.43 3.93 -25.08
N SER A 125 10.66 3.71 -26.16
CA SER A 125 9.84 4.75 -26.76
C SER A 125 8.59 5.10 -25.97
N LYS A 126 8.13 4.18 -25.10
CA LYS A 126 6.93 4.34 -24.29
C LYS A 126 7.16 3.89 -22.86
N LEU A 127 6.56 4.61 -21.93
CA LEU A 127 6.33 4.18 -20.56
C LEU A 127 4.85 4.00 -20.33
N CYS A 128 4.48 3.00 -19.52
CA CYS A 128 3.12 2.83 -19.04
C CYS A 128 3.14 2.86 -17.51
N ALA A 129 2.28 3.68 -16.91
CA ALA A 129 2.20 3.81 -15.46
C ALA A 129 0.78 3.72 -14.95
N THR A 130 0.60 3.11 -13.77
CA THR A 130 -0.66 3.08 -13.05
C THR A 130 -0.84 4.35 -12.24
N LEU A 131 -2.04 4.92 -12.27
CA LEU A 131 -2.50 5.98 -11.39
C LEU A 131 -3.60 5.43 -10.49
N GLU A 132 -3.39 5.42 -9.17
CA GLU A 132 -4.38 4.87 -8.23
C GLU A 132 -5.72 5.59 -8.36
N PHE A 133 -5.67 6.90 -8.47
CA PHE A 133 -6.81 7.73 -8.77
C PHE A 133 -6.61 8.52 -10.06
N PRO A 134 -7.60 8.52 -10.92
CA PRO A 134 -8.94 7.94 -10.81
C PRO A 134 -9.07 6.49 -11.32
N GLY A 135 -8.04 5.66 -11.15
CA GLY A 135 -8.07 4.25 -11.57
C GLY A 135 -7.67 4.05 -13.02
N GLN A 136 -6.52 4.60 -13.41
CA GLN A 136 -6.08 4.66 -14.81
C GLN A 136 -4.72 4.00 -15.02
N VAL A 137 -4.47 3.63 -16.26
CA VAL A 137 -3.12 3.48 -16.81
C VAL A 137 -2.89 4.59 -17.81
N ILE A 138 -1.78 5.30 -17.68
CA ILE A 138 -1.32 6.27 -18.66
C ILE A 138 -0.18 5.67 -19.49
N GLN A 139 -0.14 6.06 -20.77
CA GLN A 139 1.02 5.87 -21.63
C GLN A 139 1.67 7.23 -21.88
N LEU A 140 2.98 7.29 -21.81
CA LEU A 140 3.73 8.53 -22.03
C LEU A 140 4.98 8.30 -22.87
N ASP A 141 5.38 9.34 -23.59
CA ASP A 141 6.65 9.43 -24.30
C ASP A 141 7.70 10.03 -23.35
N PRO A 142 8.71 9.26 -22.90
CA PRO A 142 9.70 9.77 -21.95
C PRO A 142 10.63 10.84 -22.57
N ALA A 143 10.86 10.79 -23.88
CA ALA A 143 11.73 11.76 -24.57
C ALA A 143 11.05 13.11 -24.73
N LEU A 144 9.75 13.13 -25.03
CA LEU A 144 8.96 14.36 -25.12
C LEU A 144 8.45 14.84 -23.76
N GLY A 145 8.25 13.93 -22.80
CA GLY A 145 7.68 14.23 -21.48
C GLY A 145 6.19 14.53 -21.52
N VAL A 146 5.45 13.82 -22.38
CA VAL A 146 4.02 14.03 -22.57
C VAL A 146 3.25 12.72 -22.41
N VAL A 147 2.05 12.80 -21.81
CA VAL A 147 1.09 11.70 -21.78
C VAL A 147 0.47 11.57 -23.17
N THR A 148 0.60 10.39 -23.78
CA THR A 148 0.12 10.09 -25.13
C THR A 148 -1.24 9.36 -25.16
N ALA A 149 -1.56 8.63 -24.07
CA ALA A 149 -2.84 8.00 -23.90
C ALA A 149 -3.19 7.81 -22.41
N THR A 150 -4.48 7.72 -22.13
CA THR A 150 -5.02 7.44 -20.79
C THR A 150 -6.15 6.43 -20.92
N TRP A 151 -6.08 5.36 -20.12
CA TRP A 151 -7.05 4.26 -20.15
C TRP A 151 -7.66 4.03 -18.78
N GLN A 152 -8.99 3.98 -18.69
CA GLN A 152 -9.67 3.64 -17.46
C GLN A 152 -9.59 2.12 -17.25
N VAL A 153 -9.06 1.66 -16.11
CA VAL A 153 -8.78 0.23 -15.89
C VAL A 153 -9.45 -0.35 -14.64
N GLY A 154 -9.97 0.47 -13.75
CA GLY A 154 -10.65 -0.02 -12.55
C GLY A 154 -10.30 0.76 -11.29
N GLN A 155 -10.35 0.10 -10.14
CA GLN A 155 -10.14 0.74 -8.84
C GLN A 155 -8.73 0.52 -8.32
N MET A 156 -8.01 1.61 -8.00
CA MET A 156 -6.67 1.60 -7.40
C MET A 156 -5.70 0.63 -8.10
N PRO A 157 -5.40 0.81 -9.40
CA PRO A 157 -4.41 -0.03 -10.08
C PRO A 157 -3.02 0.23 -9.50
N ARG A 158 -2.30 -0.84 -9.11
CA ARG A 158 -0.94 -0.75 -8.55
C ARG A 158 0.08 -1.49 -9.39
N GLY A 159 0.12 -2.80 -9.27
CA GLY A 159 1.10 -3.61 -9.98
C GLY A 159 0.88 -3.56 -11.49
N ILE A 160 1.96 -3.40 -12.25
CA ILE A 160 1.95 -3.40 -13.69
C ILE A 160 3.15 -4.20 -14.22
N ALA A 161 2.91 -5.02 -15.23
CA ALA A 161 3.95 -5.75 -15.97
C ALA A 161 3.69 -5.66 -17.47
N ILE A 162 4.75 -5.68 -18.29
CA ILE A 162 4.66 -5.62 -19.75
C ILE A 162 5.14 -6.93 -20.36
N SER A 163 4.46 -7.43 -21.39
CA SER A 163 4.88 -8.61 -22.14
C SER A 163 6.21 -8.44 -22.84
N ARG A 164 6.88 -9.56 -23.16
CA ARG A 164 8.17 -9.55 -23.83
C ARG A 164 8.14 -8.92 -25.23
N ASP A 165 7.00 -9.02 -25.91
CA ASP A 165 6.79 -8.45 -27.24
C ASP A 165 6.17 -7.05 -27.23
N ASP A 166 6.06 -6.44 -26.03
CA ASP A 166 5.44 -5.15 -25.79
C ASP A 166 3.96 -5.06 -26.24
N SER A 167 3.26 -6.20 -26.43
CA SER A 167 1.90 -6.22 -26.96
C SER A 167 0.82 -6.00 -25.90
N PHE A 168 1.07 -6.38 -24.63
CA PHE A 168 0.10 -6.23 -23.56
C PHE A 168 0.72 -5.85 -22.22
N LEU A 169 -0.11 -5.28 -21.36
CA LEU A 169 0.17 -5.05 -19.95
C LEU A 169 -0.70 -5.98 -19.09
N LEU A 170 -0.17 -6.38 -17.94
CA LEU A 170 -0.97 -6.89 -16.84
C LEU A 170 -1.05 -5.83 -15.76
N VAL A 171 -2.24 -5.57 -15.24
CA VAL A 171 -2.50 -4.56 -14.22
C VAL A 171 -3.29 -5.18 -13.08
N THR A 172 -2.85 -5.01 -11.83
CA THR A 172 -3.60 -5.45 -10.65
C THR A 172 -4.49 -4.34 -10.13
N GLU A 173 -5.75 -4.66 -9.81
CA GLU A 173 -6.58 -3.82 -8.93
C GLU A 173 -6.27 -4.17 -7.47
N TYR A 174 -5.89 -3.16 -6.69
CA TYR A 174 -5.40 -3.35 -5.33
C TYR A 174 -6.45 -3.92 -4.37
N LEU A 175 -7.65 -3.33 -4.35
CA LEU A 175 -8.68 -3.67 -3.37
C LEU A 175 -9.50 -4.92 -3.74
N THR A 176 -9.52 -5.32 -5.01
CA THR A 176 -10.30 -6.46 -5.50
C THR A 176 -9.45 -7.67 -5.83
N SER A 177 -8.12 -7.49 -5.92
CA SER A 177 -7.18 -8.47 -6.47
C SER A 177 -7.55 -8.97 -7.87
N LYS A 178 -8.33 -8.20 -8.64
CA LYS A 178 -8.53 -8.46 -10.05
C LYS A 178 -7.24 -8.18 -10.81
N VAL A 179 -7.00 -8.92 -11.87
CA VAL A 179 -5.93 -8.66 -12.83
C VAL A 179 -6.54 -8.46 -14.21
N LEU A 180 -6.10 -7.41 -14.89
CA LEU A 180 -6.51 -7.08 -16.25
C LEU A 180 -5.33 -7.30 -17.20
N LYS A 181 -5.59 -7.88 -18.34
CA LYS A 181 -4.71 -7.87 -19.52
C LYS A 181 -5.22 -6.82 -20.48
N ILE A 182 -4.41 -5.80 -20.74
CA ILE A 182 -4.76 -4.68 -21.62
C ILE A 182 -3.76 -4.55 -22.76
N SER A 183 -4.22 -4.13 -23.92
CA SER A 183 -3.40 -3.88 -25.10
C SER A 183 -2.53 -2.63 -24.90
N VAL A 184 -1.24 -2.69 -25.20
CA VAL A 184 -0.33 -1.52 -25.19
C VAL A 184 -0.67 -0.53 -26.32
N ALA A 185 -1.31 -1.01 -27.37
CA ALA A 185 -1.61 -0.17 -28.54
C ALA A 185 -2.76 0.82 -28.28
N ASP A 186 -3.82 0.38 -27.60
CA ASP A 186 -5.07 1.13 -27.44
C ASP A 186 -5.73 1.04 -26.07
N GLY A 187 -5.13 0.30 -25.12
CA GLY A 187 -5.67 0.11 -23.76
C GLY A 187 -6.89 -0.81 -23.69
N ALA A 188 -7.24 -1.49 -24.78
CA ALA A 188 -8.39 -2.39 -24.78
C ALA A 188 -8.18 -3.56 -23.81
N VAL A 189 -9.16 -3.80 -22.92
CA VAL A 189 -9.15 -4.96 -22.04
C VAL A 189 -9.36 -6.22 -22.85
N GLN A 190 -8.34 -7.08 -22.89
CA GLN A 190 -8.35 -8.34 -23.64
C GLN A 190 -8.86 -9.49 -22.78
N GLN A 191 -8.57 -9.46 -21.48
CA GLN A 191 -8.91 -10.53 -20.54
C GLN A 191 -8.88 -10.02 -19.10
N THR A 192 -9.66 -10.67 -18.22
CA THR A 192 -9.67 -10.41 -16.78
C THR A 192 -9.59 -11.70 -15.99
N TRP A 193 -8.96 -11.63 -14.82
CA TRP A 193 -8.97 -12.68 -13.80
C TRP A 193 -9.53 -12.08 -12.52
N ASP A 194 -10.76 -12.39 -12.20
CA ASP A 194 -11.43 -11.83 -11.02
C ASP A 194 -10.84 -12.41 -9.72
N GLY A 195 -10.77 -11.58 -8.70
CA GLY A 195 -10.55 -12.01 -7.32
C GLY A 195 -11.81 -12.63 -6.73
N ALA A 196 -11.67 -13.46 -5.70
CA ALA A 196 -12.81 -13.78 -4.86
C ALA A 196 -13.20 -12.54 -4.03
N SER A 197 -14.46 -12.47 -3.57
CA SER A 197 -14.94 -11.38 -2.72
C SER A 197 -14.11 -11.15 -1.44
N THR A 198 -13.33 -12.15 -1.04
CA THR A 198 -12.42 -12.10 0.10
C THR A 198 -10.99 -11.72 -0.26
N ASP A 199 -10.62 -11.67 -1.54
CA ASP A 199 -9.25 -11.37 -1.97
C ASP A 199 -9.06 -9.84 -2.06
N ASN A 200 -7.93 -9.32 -1.55
CA ASN A 200 -7.57 -7.92 -1.65
C ASN A 200 -6.06 -7.69 -1.50
N LEU A 201 -5.63 -6.45 -1.63
CA LEU A 201 -4.26 -5.97 -1.50
C LEU A 201 -3.29 -6.64 -2.49
N ALA A 202 -3.68 -6.75 -3.77
CA ALA A 202 -2.76 -7.17 -4.83
C ALA A 202 -1.82 -6.01 -5.20
N ARG A 203 -0.53 -6.14 -4.82
CA ARG A 203 0.45 -5.05 -4.94
C ARG A 203 1.26 -5.10 -6.21
N GLN A 204 1.77 -6.27 -6.55
CA GLN A 204 2.70 -6.46 -7.67
C GLN A 204 2.27 -7.64 -8.52
N VAL A 205 2.65 -7.62 -9.79
CA VAL A 205 2.46 -8.73 -10.73
C VAL A 205 3.74 -8.95 -11.53
N VAL A 206 4.15 -10.19 -11.66
CA VAL A 206 5.31 -10.58 -12.48
C VAL A 206 4.91 -11.62 -13.50
N LEU A 207 5.52 -11.53 -14.68
CA LEU A 207 5.33 -12.48 -15.77
C LEU A 207 6.34 -13.61 -15.67
N SER A 208 5.93 -14.85 -16.02
CA SER A 208 6.89 -15.89 -16.31
C SER A 208 7.80 -15.50 -17.49
N PRO A 209 9.03 -16.03 -17.60
CA PRO A 209 9.94 -15.66 -18.68
C PRO A 209 9.41 -15.92 -20.08
N ASP A 210 8.44 -16.82 -20.25
CA ASP A 210 7.79 -17.19 -21.50
C ASP A 210 6.42 -16.52 -21.75
N ASP A 211 6.02 -15.61 -20.86
CA ASP A 211 4.72 -14.93 -20.87
C ASP A 211 3.49 -15.86 -20.84
N GLN A 212 3.64 -17.10 -20.35
CA GLN A 212 2.53 -18.05 -20.26
C GLN A 212 1.73 -17.92 -18.96
N LYS A 213 2.38 -17.43 -17.90
CA LYS A 213 1.82 -17.28 -16.55
C LYS A 213 2.16 -15.91 -15.98
N ALA A 214 1.33 -15.47 -15.03
CA ALA A 214 1.65 -14.33 -14.18
C ALA A 214 1.45 -14.72 -12.72
N TYR A 215 2.35 -14.22 -11.87
CA TYR A 215 2.33 -14.42 -10.42
C TYR A 215 2.09 -13.08 -9.75
N PHE A 216 1.25 -13.05 -8.73
CA PHE A 216 0.99 -11.83 -7.96
C PHE A 216 0.62 -12.13 -6.52
N THR A 217 1.15 -11.30 -5.64
CA THR A 217 0.89 -11.38 -4.19
C THR A 217 -0.41 -10.70 -3.83
N HIS A 218 -1.16 -11.28 -2.91
CA HIS A 218 -2.35 -10.67 -2.31
C HIS A 218 -2.68 -11.31 -0.97
N ILE A 219 -3.65 -10.76 -0.26
CA ILE A 219 -4.21 -11.40 0.94
C ILE A 219 -5.63 -11.88 0.68
N ARG A 220 -6.06 -12.85 1.48
CA ARG A 220 -7.45 -13.22 1.64
C ARG A 220 -7.94 -12.75 3.00
N SER A 221 -8.98 -11.92 3.02
CA SER A 221 -9.58 -11.34 4.22
C SER A 221 -10.94 -11.97 4.50
N ARG A 222 -11.05 -12.78 5.55
CA ARG A 222 -12.33 -13.35 6.02
C ARG A 222 -13.00 -12.38 6.98
N VAL A 223 -13.62 -11.35 6.43
CA VAL A 223 -14.20 -10.25 7.21
C VAL A 223 -15.31 -10.65 8.19
N THR A 224 -15.93 -11.84 8.00
CA THR A 224 -16.99 -12.38 8.88
C THR A 224 -16.46 -13.23 10.03
N ALA A 225 -15.15 -13.45 10.13
CA ALA A 225 -14.57 -14.21 11.20
C ALA A 225 -14.56 -13.38 12.49
N SER A 226 -15.49 -13.64 13.40
CA SER A 226 -15.46 -13.06 14.74
C SER A 226 -14.23 -13.57 15.51
N HIS A 227 -13.65 -12.71 16.34
CA HIS A 227 -12.51 -13.02 17.23
C HIS A 227 -11.17 -13.33 16.54
N GLY A 228 -10.96 -12.86 15.32
CA GLY A 228 -9.65 -12.82 14.67
C GLY A 228 -9.00 -14.16 14.30
N ASN A 229 -9.57 -15.30 14.64
CA ASN A 229 -8.99 -16.59 14.34
C ASN A 229 -9.04 -16.91 12.84
N GLY A 230 -7.89 -16.75 12.17
CA GLY A 230 -7.75 -17.07 10.75
C GLY A 230 -8.56 -16.14 9.84
N SER A 231 -8.40 -14.83 10.04
CA SER A 231 -9.10 -13.82 9.24
C SER A 231 -8.31 -13.35 8.03
N ILE A 232 -6.97 -13.35 8.11
CA ILE A 232 -6.08 -12.84 7.05
C ILE A 232 -5.07 -13.92 6.68
N PHE A 233 -4.98 -14.22 5.39
CA PHE A 233 -4.08 -15.25 4.86
C PHE A 233 -3.25 -14.71 3.70
N PRO A 234 -1.95 -15.02 3.64
CA PRO A 234 -1.08 -14.63 2.54
C PRO A 234 -1.25 -15.56 1.34
N TYR A 235 -1.41 -15.00 0.17
CA TYR A 235 -1.55 -15.75 -1.08
C TYR A 235 -0.60 -15.26 -2.16
N VAL A 236 -0.20 -16.20 -3.02
CA VAL A 236 0.24 -15.93 -4.38
C VAL A 236 -0.82 -16.50 -5.31
N SER A 237 -1.30 -15.69 -6.24
CA SER A 237 -2.14 -16.17 -7.32
C SER A 237 -1.33 -16.37 -8.59
N VAL A 238 -1.73 -17.37 -9.38
CA VAL A 238 -1.15 -17.68 -10.68
C VAL A 238 -2.24 -17.54 -11.74
N ALA A 239 -2.10 -16.57 -12.64
CA ALA A 239 -2.98 -16.38 -13.79
C ALA A 239 -2.41 -17.09 -15.01
N ARG A 240 -3.25 -17.85 -15.72
CA ARG A 240 -2.88 -18.54 -16.98
C ARG A 240 -3.17 -17.62 -18.17
N LEU A 241 -2.12 -17.24 -18.89
CA LEU A 241 -2.20 -16.29 -19.99
C LEU A 241 -2.35 -16.98 -21.35
N THR A 242 -1.95 -18.26 -21.45
CA THR A 242 -1.96 -19.06 -22.67
C THR A 242 -2.33 -20.52 -22.36
N GLY A 243 -2.46 -21.35 -23.41
CA GLY A 243 -2.70 -22.79 -23.30
C GLY A 243 -4.16 -23.18 -23.06
N GLU A 244 -4.40 -24.45 -22.77
CA GLU A 244 -5.76 -25.01 -22.60
C GLU A 244 -6.51 -24.44 -21.40
N LYS A 245 -5.78 -23.97 -20.38
CA LYS A 245 -6.33 -23.39 -19.16
C LYS A 245 -6.29 -21.85 -19.15
N ILE A 246 -6.21 -21.23 -20.32
CA ILE A 246 -6.24 -19.77 -20.44
C ILE A 246 -7.45 -19.19 -19.67
N GLY A 247 -7.24 -18.08 -18.97
CA GLY A 247 -8.28 -17.42 -18.17
C GLY A 247 -8.49 -18.01 -16.77
N THR A 248 -7.85 -19.11 -16.44
CA THR A 248 -7.94 -19.64 -15.07
C THR A 248 -6.98 -18.93 -14.11
N ARG A 249 -7.36 -18.87 -12.84
CA ARG A 249 -6.55 -18.36 -11.73
C ARG A 249 -6.46 -19.39 -10.62
N LEU A 250 -5.24 -19.83 -10.32
CA LEU A 250 -4.96 -20.65 -9.15
C LEU A 250 -4.54 -19.74 -7.98
N ARG A 251 -5.04 -20.01 -6.78
CA ARG A 251 -4.68 -19.30 -5.55
C ARG A 251 -3.91 -20.23 -4.63
N VAL A 252 -2.65 -19.91 -4.36
CA VAL A 252 -1.74 -20.71 -3.53
C VAL A 252 -1.61 -20.05 -2.15
N PRO A 253 -2.12 -20.68 -1.07
CA PRO A 253 -1.94 -20.15 0.29
C PRO A 253 -0.50 -20.39 0.75
N MET A 254 0.23 -19.32 1.02
CA MET A 254 1.67 -19.39 1.28
C MET A 254 2.02 -19.97 2.67
N ASP A 255 1.11 -19.88 3.61
CA ASP A 255 1.25 -20.45 4.96
C ASP A 255 0.84 -21.94 5.07
N SER A 256 0.32 -22.51 3.99
CA SER A 256 -0.16 -23.89 3.93
C SER A 256 0.75 -24.81 3.09
N LEU A 257 1.84 -24.30 2.53
CA LEU A 257 2.83 -25.09 1.83
C LEU A 257 3.54 -26.02 2.82
N LEU A 258 3.85 -27.25 2.40
CA LEU A 258 4.52 -28.23 3.27
C LEU A 258 5.90 -27.70 3.70
N GLY A 259 6.11 -27.58 5.01
CA GLY A 259 7.36 -27.01 5.57
C GLY A 259 7.33 -25.49 5.79
N ALA A 260 6.31 -24.80 5.29
CA ALA A 260 6.13 -23.37 5.52
C ALA A 260 5.65 -23.07 6.96
N ARG A 261 5.79 -21.83 7.35
CA ARG A 261 5.25 -21.28 8.60
C ARG A 261 4.25 -20.18 8.30
N VAL A 262 3.57 -19.67 9.32
CA VAL A 262 2.67 -18.53 9.17
C VAL A 262 3.47 -17.29 8.77
N THR A 263 3.02 -16.62 7.72
CA THR A 263 3.58 -15.37 7.20
C THR A 263 2.47 -14.35 7.03
N ALA A 264 2.83 -13.06 6.95
CA ALA A 264 1.86 -11.99 6.84
C ALA A 264 2.31 -10.89 5.87
N ASN A 265 1.35 -10.24 5.26
CA ASN A 265 1.54 -9.13 4.34
C ASN A 265 2.52 -9.48 3.20
N PRO A 266 2.17 -10.42 2.30
CA PRO A 266 2.96 -10.68 1.10
C PRO A 266 3.03 -9.39 0.28
N TRP A 267 4.25 -8.98 -0.10
CA TRP A 267 4.45 -7.66 -0.71
C TRP A 267 4.83 -7.75 -2.17
N ASP A 268 5.95 -8.36 -2.47
CA ASP A 268 6.50 -8.49 -3.81
C ASP A 268 6.90 -9.94 -4.08
N CYS A 269 6.98 -10.29 -5.34
CA CYS A 269 7.52 -11.57 -5.79
C CYS A 269 8.31 -11.37 -7.09
N ASP A 270 9.20 -12.31 -7.37
CA ASP A 270 9.95 -12.34 -8.63
C ASP A 270 10.20 -13.78 -9.09
N VAL A 271 10.28 -13.97 -10.41
CA VAL A 271 10.53 -15.27 -11.04
C VAL A 271 11.94 -15.29 -11.58
N SER A 272 12.67 -16.39 -11.29
CA SER A 272 14.01 -16.61 -11.86
C SER A 272 14.00 -16.61 -13.39
N ALA A 273 15.08 -16.19 -14.02
CA ALA A 273 15.19 -16.09 -15.48
C ALA A 273 15.01 -17.46 -16.17
N ASP A 274 15.35 -18.56 -15.47
CA ASP A 274 15.12 -19.94 -15.94
C ASP A 274 13.65 -20.42 -15.75
N GLY A 275 12.80 -19.61 -15.13
CA GLY A 275 11.38 -19.90 -14.88
C GLY A 275 11.10 -20.98 -13.84
N LYS A 276 12.11 -21.42 -13.07
CA LYS A 276 11.97 -22.56 -12.16
C LYS A 276 11.71 -22.18 -10.71
N ARG A 277 11.96 -20.93 -10.34
CA ARG A 277 11.82 -20.47 -8.96
C ARG A 277 11.00 -19.20 -8.87
N LEU A 278 10.26 -19.10 -7.78
CA LEU A 278 9.56 -17.89 -7.36
C LEU A 278 10.10 -17.48 -5.99
N GLY A 279 10.58 -16.25 -5.88
CA GLY A 279 10.86 -15.59 -4.61
C GLY A 279 9.66 -14.76 -4.16
N VAL A 280 9.28 -14.81 -2.88
CA VAL A 280 8.17 -14.01 -2.31
C VAL A 280 8.61 -13.40 -1.00
N VAL A 281 8.44 -12.09 -0.81
CA VAL A 281 8.74 -11.41 0.46
C VAL A 281 7.47 -11.10 1.25
N PHE A 282 7.57 -11.19 2.58
CA PHE A 282 6.48 -10.97 3.53
C PHE A 282 6.84 -9.84 4.49
N ALA A 283 6.29 -8.67 4.22
CA ALA A 283 6.61 -7.44 4.95
C ALA A 283 6.13 -7.43 6.42
N GLY A 284 5.13 -8.25 6.75
CA GLY A 284 4.61 -8.36 8.12
C GLY A 284 5.38 -9.31 9.01
N THR A 285 6.04 -10.33 8.45
CA THR A 285 6.79 -11.32 9.21
C THR A 285 8.29 -11.26 9.00
N ASN A 286 8.77 -10.27 8.22
CA ASN A 286 10.19 -10.02 7.99
C ASN A 286 10.93 -11.28 7.49
N ASP A 287 10.36 -11.92 6.46
CA ASP A 287 10.94 -13.11 5.84
C ASP A 287 10.62 -13.20 4.33
N MET A 288 11.25 -14.16 3.69
CA MET A 288 10.94 -14.52 2.31
C MET A 288 10.84 -16.04 2.16
N TYR A 289 10.10 -16.45 1.14
CA TYR A 289 10.11 -17.83 0.66
C TYR A 289 10.74 -17.90 -0.72
N LEU A 290 11.55 -18.92 -0.92
CA LEU A 290 11.95 -19.45 -2.22
C LEU A 290 11.11 -20.69 -2.48
N CYS A 291 10.45 -20.73 -3.62
CA CYS A 291 9.58 -21.83 -4.03
C CYS A 291 10.02 -22.36 -5.40
N HIS A 292 9.93 -23.67 -5.60
CA HIS A 292 9.97 -24.25 -6.94
C HIS A 292 8.67 -23.98 -7.67
N ILE A 293 8.77 -23.59 -8.93
CA ILE A 293 7.64 -23.55 -9.87
C ILE A 293 7.53 -24.92 -10.51
N LEU A 294 6.44 -25.61 -10.24
CA LEU A 294 6.21 -26.95 -10.77
C LEU A 294 5.61 -26.87 -12.16
N PRO A 295 5.97 -27.82 -13.05
CA PRO A 295 5.34 -27.93 -14.37
C PRO A 295 3.89 -28.43 -14.29
N ASP A 296 3.54 -29.06 -13.16
CA ASP A 296 2.19 -29.55 -12.90
C ASP A 296 1.25 -28.41 -12.46
N ASP A 297 0.11 -28.36 -13.07
CA ASP A 297 -0.91 -27.34 -12.89
C ASP A 297 -1.71 -27.43 -11.58
N TYR A 298 -1.56 -28.49 -10.79
CA TYR A 298 -2.39 -28.72 -9.60
C TYR A 298 -1.81 -28.05 -8.35
N VAL A 299 -0.51 -28.19 -8.12
CA VAL A 299 0.17 -27.63 -6.93
C VAL A 299 0.85 -26.29 -7.24
N GLU A 300 1.39 -26.12 -8.45
CA GLU A 300 2.10 -24.95 -9.00
C GLU A 300 3.35 -24.53 -8.24
N LEU A 301 3.29 -24.42 -6.91
CA LEU A 301 4.42 -23.97 -6.08
C LEU A 301 4.74 -25.00 -5.00
N GLU A 302 6.01 -25.32 -4.86
CA GLU A 302 6.55 -26.13 -3.78
C GLU A 302 7.54 -25.31 -2.95
N TYR A 303 7.36 -25.31 -1.62
CA TYR A 303 8.25 -24.63 -0.70
C TYR A 303 9.65 -25.24 -0.71
N GLU A 304 10.65 -24.45 -1.08
CA GLU A 304 12.07 -24.88 -1.04
C GLU A 304 12.72 -24.37 0.24
N LYS A 305 12.54 -23.09 0.57
CA LYS A 305 13.24 -22.48 1.70
C LYS A 305 12.55 -21.18 2.18
N GLY A 306 12.66 -20.93 3.51
CA GLY A 306 12.34 -19.63 4.10
C GLY A 306 13.58 -19.02 4.76
N VAL A 307 13.76 -17.72 4.57
CA VAL A 307 14.87 -16.95 5.13
C VAL A 307 14.34 -15.79 5.94
N ARG A 308 14.85 -15.59 7.16
CA ARG A 308 14.59 -14.39 7.95
C ARG A 308 15.37 -13.21 7.37
N LEU A 309 14.72 -12.07 7.31
CA LEU A 309 15.21 -10.83 6.73
C LEU A 309 15.25 -9.70 7.76
N GLY A 310 15.63 -8.52 7.32
CA GLY A 310 15.45 -7.27 8.05
C GLY A 310 13.99 -6.80 8.09
N ASN A 311 13.77 -5.59 8.59
CA ASN A 311 12.44 -5.07 8.82
C ASN A 311 11.74 -4.65 7.53
N ASN A 312 10.51 -5.15 7.34
CA ASN A 312 9.59 -4.76 6.29
C ASN A 312 10.19 -4.93 4.87
N PRO A 313 10.51 -6.17 4.43
CA PRO A 313 10.99 -6.41 3.07
C PRO A 313 9.87 -6.08 2.05
N ARG A 314 10.17 -5.18 1.09
CA ARG A 314 9.19 -4.66 0.12
C ARG A 314 9.54 -4.90 -1.34
N ALA A 315 10.73 -5.35 -1.64
CA ALA A 315 11.11 -5.74 -3.00
C ALA A 315 12.02 -6.95 -2.99
N ILE A 316 11.90 -7.77 -4.03
CA ILE A 316 12.76 -8.90 -4.31
C ILE A 316 13.05 -8.96 -5.81
N ARG A 317 14.31 -9.19 -6.19
CA ARG A 317 14.70 -9.44 -7.58
C ARG A 317 15.77 -10.51 -7.64
N PHE A 318 15.61 -11.45 -8.55
CA PHE A 318 16.70 -12.34 -8.93
C PHE A 318 17.77 -11.57 -9.69
N SER A 319 19.05 -11.92 -9.44
CA SER A 319 20.13 -11.44 -10.29
C SER A 319 19.95 -11.98 -11.72
N PRO A 320 20.47 -11.27 -12.74
CA PRO A 320 20.33 -11.70 -14.14
C PRO A 320 20.82 -13.12 -14.46
N ASP A 321 21.68 -13.69 -13.63
CA ASP A 321 22.24 -15.03 -13.77
C ASP A 321 21.62 -16.08 -12.81
N ASP A 322 20.54 -15.71 -12.11
CA ASP A 322 19.82 -16.53 -11.12
C ASP A 322 20.67 -17.04 -9.93
N LYS A 323 21.88 -16.51 -9.72
CA LYS A 323 22.74 -16.96 -8.61
C LYS A 323 22.53 -16.23 -7.31
N ALA A 324 21.85 -15.09 -7.35
CA ALA A 324 21.55 -14.29 -6.18
C ALA A 324 20.11 -13.76 -6.22
N MET A 325 19.61 -13.39 -5.04
CA MET A 325 18.37 -12.60 -4.85
C MET A 325 18.72 -11.36 -4.07
N LEU A 326 18.28 -10.20 -4.53
CA LEU A 326 18.35 -8.93 -3.85
C LEU A 326 17.04 -8.67 -3.16
N ILE A 327 17.05 -8.33 -1.88
CA ILE A 327 15.87 -8.00 -1.10
C ILE A 327 16.04 -6.62 -0.47
N TYR A 328 15.08 -5.73 -0.69
CA TYR A 328 15.04 -4.41 -0.04
C TYR A 328 14.26 -4.48 1.27
N ASN A 329 14.97 -4.32 2.40
CA ASN A 329 14.43 -4.18 3.75
C ASN A 329 14.11 -2.70 4.00
N ALA A 330 12.88 -2.28 3.71
CA ALA A 330 12.52 -0.86 3.63
C ALA A 330 12.69 -0.09 4.95
N LEU A 331 12.48 -0.74 6.10
CA LEU A 331 12.62 -0.09 7.42
C LEU A 331 13.99 -0.31 8.09
N ASP A 332 14.93 -0.92 7.36
CA ASP A 332 16.35 -0.94 7.69
C ASP A 332 17.17 -0.18 6.65
N PHE A 333 16.51 0.36 5.60
CA PHE A 333 17.12 1.21 4.57
C PHE A 333 18.29 0.53 3.84
N GLU A 334 18.17 -0.80 3.59
CA GLU A 334 19.25 -1.61 3.07
C GLU A 334 18.77 -2.65 2.05
N ILE A 335 19.67 -3.06 1.17
CA ILE A 335 19.52 -4.24 0.33
C ILE A 335 20.36 -5.35 0.91
N VAL A 336 19.75 -6.53 1.08
CA VAL A 336 20.42 -7.78 1.42
C VAL A 336 20.50 -8.65 0.19
N VAL A 337 21.65 -9.29 -0.04
CA VAL A 337 21.87 -10.20 -1.15
C VAL A 337 22.00 -11.63 -0.62
N LEU A 338 21.13 -12.50 -1.09
CA LEU A 338 21.11 -13.92 -0.74
C LEU A 338 21.57 -14.78 -1.91
N GLN A 339 22.40 -15.75 -1.64
CA GLN A 339 22.81 -16.76 -2.64
C GLN A 339 21.64 -17.70 -2.96
N VAL A 340 21.40 -17.99 -4.23
CA VAL A 340 20.42 -18.98 -4.70
C VAL A 340 21.11 -20.32 -4.95
N PRO A 341 20.51 -21.46 -4.54
CA PRO A 341 19.28 -21.62 -3.77
C PRO A 341 19.50 -21.64 -2.25
N SER A 342 20.73 -21.49 -1.78
CA SER A 342 21.10 -21.72 -0.38
C SER A 342 20.41 -20.76 0.59
N GLY A 343 20.02 -19.55 0.15
CA GLY A 343 19.47 -18.48 0.99
C GLY A 343 20.50 -17.92 1.99
N ILE A 344 21.79 -18.18 1.78
CA ILE A 344 22.86 -17.64 2.61
C ILE A 344 23.07 -16.17 2.24
N GLU A 345 23.10 -15.28 3.22
CA GLU A 345 23.45 -13.87 3.02
C GLU A 345 24.92 -13.77 2.60
N ILE A 346 25.16 -13.16 1.44
CA ILE A 346 26.50 -12.96 0.89
C ILE A 346 26.94 -11.50 0.90
N ALA A 347 25.98 -10.57 0.95
CA ALA A 347 26.28 -9.14 1.03
C ALA A 347 25.11 -8.36 1.63
N ARG A 348 25.41 -7.15 2.09
CA ARG A 348 24.44 -6.17 2.61
C ARG A 348 24.95 -4.76 2.34
N VAL A 349 24.09 -3.88 1.86
CA VAL A 349 24.43 -2.50 1.55
C VAL A 349 23.31 -1.55 1.98
N ALA A 350 23.68 -0.48 2.71
CA ALA A 350 22.75 0.62 2.98
C ALA A 350 22.50 1.40 1.67
N VAL A 351 21.25 1.72 1.40
CA VAL A 351 20.84 2.45 0.18
C VAL A 351 20.48 3.89 0.45
N THR A 352 20.13 4.23 1.68
CA THR A 352 19.82 5.59 2.13
C THR A 352 19.99 5.67 3.64
N ASP A 353 20.12 6.87 4.18
CA ASP A 353 20.08 7.11 5.61
C ASP A 353 18.63 7.11 6.12
N ASN A 354 18.44 6.77 7.40
CA ASN A 354 17.14 6.84 8.06
C ASN A 354 16.67 8.31 8.19
N PRO A 355 15.58 8.72 7.52
CA PRO A 355 15.08 10.09 7.62
C PRO A 355 14.12 10.31 8.80
N LEU A 356 13.71 9.24 9.50
CA LEU A 356 12.70 9.28 10.55
C LEU A 356 13.37 9.47 11.93
N SER A 357 12.67 10.10 12.85
CA SER A 357 13.08 10.07 14.26
C SER A 357 13.04 8.64 14.80
N GLU A 358 13.76 8.38 15.90
CA GLU A 358 13.79 7.06 16.54
C GLU A 358 12.39 6.58 16.93
N ASP A 359 11.56 7.47 17.48
CA ASP A 359 10.17 7.17 17.86
C ASP A 359 9.33 6.80 16.62
N LEU A 360 9.40 7.60 15.54
CA LEU A 360 8.63 7.31 14.32
C LEU A 360 9.07 6.02 13.65
N LEU A 361 10.37 5.74 13.59
CA LEU A 361 10.88 4.48 13.03
C LEU A 361 10.44 3.28 13.88
N LEU A 362 10.53 3.37 15.21
CA LEU A 362 10.06 2.31 16.10
C LEU A 362 8.56 2.09 15.93
N GLY A 363 7.76 3.16 15.94
CA GLY A 363 6.32 3.11 15.76
C GLY A 363 5.95 2.48 14.42
N LYS A 364 6.63 2.86 13.35
CA LYS A 364 6.44 2.30 12.01
C LYS A 364 6.78 0.81 11.97
N LYS A 365 7.90 0.38 12.56
CA LYS A 365 8.25 -1.03 12.67
C LYS A 365 7.17 -1.82 13.42
N LEU A 366 6.64 -1.30 14.52
CA LEU A 366 5.56 -1.93 15.28
C LEU A 366 4.25 -1.99 14.48
N PHE A 367 3.93 -0.94 13.74
CA PHE A 367 2.71 -0.88 12.92
C PHE A 367 2.69 -1.94 11.80
N TYR A 368 3.86 -2.23 11.19
CA TYR A 368 3.96 -3.19 10.10
C TYR A 368 4.19 -4.62 10.56
N THR A 369 4.78 -4.86 11.74
CA THR A 369 5.12 -6.22 12.15
C THR A 369 3.90 -7.02 12.64
N ALA A 370 3.80 -8.26 12.16
CA ALA A 370 2.89 -9.28 12.68
C ALA A 370 3.56 -10.21 13.70
N LEU A 371 4.83 -9.97 14.04
CA LEU A 371 5.57 -10.77 15.01
C LEU A 371 5.21 -10.35 16.46
N GLN A 372 5.62 -11.17 17.44
CA GLN A 372 5.58 -10.73 18.83
C GLN A 372 6.42 -9.45 19.00
N PRO A 373 5.97 -8.51 19.82
CA PRO A 373 4.86 -8.60 20.78
C PRO A 373 3.46 -8.26 20.25
N MET A 374 3.33 -7.93 18.93
CA MET A 374 2.09 -7.46 18.33
C MET A 374 1.07 -8.57 18.11
N SER A 375 1.47 -9.71 17.57
CA SER A 375 0.54 -10.81 17.27
C SER A 375 1.11 -12.16 17.71
N SER A 376 0.27 -13.00 18.36
CA SER A 376 0.70 -14.32 18.87
C SER A 376 1.04 -15.31 17.78
N ARG A 377 0.36 -15.26 16.65
CA ARG A 377 0.44 -16.25 15.56
C ARG A 377 1.02 -15.67 14.27
N SER A 378 1.62 -14.50 14.32
CA SER A 378 2.30 -13.84 13.19
C SER A 378 1.43 -13.66 11.93
N TRP A 379 0.12 -13.45 12.08
CA TRP A 379 -0.83 -13.41 10.96
C TRP A 379 -1.41 -12.03 10.66
N ILE A 380 -1.36 -11.08 11.59
CA ILE A 380 -1.96 -9.75 11.49
C ILE A 380 -1.04 -8.68 12.07
N SER A 381 -1.04 -7.52 11.44
CA SER A 381 -0.45 -6.27 11.92
C SER A 381 -1.44 -5.12 11.67
N CYS A 382 -1.19 -3.92 12.19
CA CYS A 382 -2.01 -2.74 11.89
C CYS A 382 -2.05 -2.47 10.37
N ALA A 383 -0.91 -2.64 9.68
CA ALA A 383 -0.79 -2.49 8.23
C ALA A 383 -1.56 -3.56 7.41
N SER A 384 -2.12 -4.59 8.05
CA SER A 384 -2.96 -5.57 7.35
C SER A 384 -4.33 -5.00 6.98
N CYS A 385 -4.86 -4.08 7.80
CA CYS A 385 -6.12 -3.37 7.56
C CYS A 385 -5.87 -1.92 7.15
N HIS A 386 -4.78 -1.29 7.65
CA HIS A 386 -4.40 0.08 7.32
C HIS A 386 -3.09 0.11 6.49
N PRO A 387 -3.08 -0.43 5.25
CA PRO A 387 -1.87 -0.47 4.44
C PRO A 387 -1.40 0.95 4.10
N ASP A 388 -0.15 1.26 4.46
CA ASP A 388 0.47 2.58 4.30
C ASP A 388 -0.31 3.75 4.95
N GLY A 389 -1.16 3.45 5.95
CA GLY A 389 -2.03 4.43 6.63
C GLY A 389 -3.39 4.61 5.98
N ASP A 390 -3.66 3.95 4.87
CA ASP A 390 -4.94 3.96 4.16
C ASP A 390 -5.91 2.90 4.69
N ALA A 391 -7.04 2.75 4.01
CA ALA A 391 -8.01 1.69 4.25
C ALA A 391 -7.79 0.50 3.31
N ASP A 392 -8.13 -0.71 3.78
CA ASP A 392 -8.13 -1.93 2.96
C ASP A 392 -9.40 -2.13 2.12
N GLY A 393 -10.33 -1.14 2.17
CA GLY A 393 -11.62 -1.20 1.49
C GLY A 393 -12.56 -2.28 2.04
N ARG A 394 -12.35 -2.73 3.28
CA ARG A 394 -13.13 -3.80 3.92
C ARG A 394 -13.95 -3.32 5.11
N THR A 395 -15.04 -4.02 5.34
CA THR A 395 -15.83 -3.92 6.56
C THR A 395 -15.68 -5.21 7.34
N TRP A 396 -15.15 -5.10 8.54
CA TRP A 396 -14.83 -6.25 9.41
C TRP A 396 -15.92 -6.47 10.45
N GLN A 397 -16.21 -7.74 10.72
CA GLN A 397 -17.00 -8.11 11.89
C GLN A 397 -16.12 -7.99 13.14
N GLN A 398 -16.33 -6.92 13.89
CA GLN A 398 -15.69 -6.69 15.17
C GLN A 398 -16.59 -7.19 16.32
N PRO A 399 -16.07 -7.33 17.56
CA PRO A 399 -16.89 -7.70 18.71
C PRO A 399 -18.09 -6.78 18.94
N GLU A 400 -17.95 -5.50 18.64
CA GLU A 400 -18.96 -4.46 18.78
C GLU A 400 -19.94 -4.37 17.61
N GLY A 401 -19.65 -4.99 16.45
CA GLY A 401 -20.48 -4.94 15.24
C GLY A 401 -19.63 -4.79 13.98
N LEU A 402 -20.26 -4.39 12.88
CA LEU A 402 -19.55 -4.13 11.62
C LEU A 402 -18.76 -2.81 11.71
N ARG A 403 -17.50 -2.87 11.30
CA ARG A 403 -16.62 -1.67 11.27
C ARG A 403 -15.84 -1.64 9.96
N GLN A 404 -16.16 -0.64 9.14
CA GLN A 404 -15.41 -0.33 7.94
C GLN A 404 -14.06 0.27 8.34
N THR A 405 -12.98 -0.16 7.68
CA THR A 405 -11.64 0.36 7.94
C THR A 405 -11.53 1.81 7.46
N GLN A 406 -11.21 2.72 8.38
CA GLN A 406 -11.00 4.14 8.06
C GLN A 406 -9.54 4.42 7.70
N PRO A 407 -9.25 5.35 6.76
CA PRO A 407 -7.91 5.91 6.60
C PRO A 407 -7.44 6.61 7.88
N LEU A 408 -6.14 6.63 8.11
CA LEU A 408 -5.53 7.27 9.28
C LEU A 408 -5.14 8.74 9.02
N ALA A 409 -5.32 9.24 7.81
CA ALA A 409 -5.01 10.61 7.44
C ALA A 409 -5.82 11.61 8.27
N GLY A 410 -5.13 12.53 8.96
CA GLY A 410 -5.74 13.53 9.81
C GLY A 410 -6.19 13.04 11.20
N LEU A 411 -5.89 11.77 11.55
CA LEU A 411 -6.28 11.16 12.83
C LEU A 411 -5.88 12.00 14.03
N SER A 412 -4.69 12.60 14.01
CA SER A 412 -4.19 13.45 15.10
C SER A 412 -5.08 14.65 15.46
N TRP A 413 -6.05 14.98 14.62
CA TRP A 413 -6.95 16.12 14.80
C TRP A 413 -8.40 15.73 15.15
N THR A 414 -8.73 14.42 15.09
CA THR A 414 -10.10 13.90 15.17
C THR A 414 -10.26 12.81 16.22
N HIS A 415 -9.54 12.95 17.36
CA HIS A 415 -9.80 12.12 18.55
C HIS A 415 -11.16 12.51 19.19
N PRO A 416 -11.86 11.55 19.83
CA PRO A 416 -11.52 10.16 20.04
C PRO A 416 -11.53 9.36 18.74
N VAL A 417 -10.94 8.17 18.77
CA VAL A 417 -10.79 7.33 17.58
C VAL A 417 -11.75 6.13 17.62
N HIS A 418 -11.87 5.43 16.49
CA HIS A 418 -12.84 4.36 16.28
C HIS A 418 -14.25 4.87 15.97
N TRP A 419 -15.02 4.11 15.17
CA TRP A 419 -16.40 4.49 14.83
C TRP A 419 -17.30 4.74 16.05
N SER A 420 -17.03 4.03 17.14
CA SER A 420 -17.82 4.14 18.37
C SER A 420 -17.29 5.19 19.35
N ALA A 421 -16.19 5.91 19.01
CA ALA A 421 -15.51 6.84 19.92
C ALA A 421 -15.15 6.20 21.28
N ASP A 422 -14.81 4.91 21.27
CA ASP A 422 -14.52 4.13 22.47
C ASP A 422 -13.04 4.05 22.81
N ARG A 423 -12.25 4.89 22.18
CA ARG A 423 -10.81 5.06 22.37
C ARG A 423 -10.48 6.55 22.39
N ASP A 424 -10.04 7.11 23.49
CA ASP A 424 -9.68 8.54 23.57
C ASP A 424 -8.21 8.80 23.15
N GLU A 425 -7.40 7.74 23.11
CA GLU A 425 -6.02 7.77 22.62
C GLU A 425 -5.69 6.52 21.78
N VAL A 426 -4.68 6.61 20.90
CA VAL A 426 -4.23 5.46 20.09
C VAL A 426 -3.68 4.35 20.99
N GLN A 427 -3.14 4.67 22.14
CA GLN A 427 -2.60 3.72 23.10
C GLN A 427 -3.65 2.71 23.60
N ASP A 428 -4.94 3.05 23.56
CA ASP A 428 -6.04 2.14 23.89
C ASP A 428 -6.11 0.92 22.98
N PHE A 429 -5.51 0.97 21.78
CA PHE A 429 -5.37 -0.21 20.94
C PHE A 429 -4.48 -1.31 21.55
N GLU A 430 -3.83 -1.03 22.66
CA GLU A 430 -3.18 -2.07 23.47
C GLU A 430 -4.18 -3.16 23.91
N HIS A 431 -5.46 -2.79 24.14
CA HIS A 431 -6.55 -3.74 24.36
C HIS A 431 -6.79 -4.65 23.15
N THR A 432 -6.61 -4.15 21.94
CA THR A 432 -6.70 -4.93 20.70
C THR A 432 -5.48 -5.84 20.52
N ILE A 433 -4.28 -5.29 20.78
CA ILE A 433 -3.00 -6.04 20.68
C ILE A 433 -3.02 -7.24 21.65
N GLN A 434 -3.36 -7.03 22.92
CA GLN A 434 -3.43 -8.09 23.94
C GLN A 434 -4.74 -8.88 23.91
N GLY A 435 -5.76 -8.38 23.21
CA GLY A 435 -7.10 -8.95 23.15
C GLY A 435 -7.25 -10.10 22.16
N LEU A 436 -8.50 -10.49 21.92
CA LEU A 436 -8.84 -11.67 21.11
C LEU A 436 -8.42 -11.54 19.64
N LEU A 437 -8.33 -10.34 19.10
CA LEU A 437 -7.98 -10.13 17.70
C LEU A 437 -6.52 -10.49 17.44
N MET A 438 -5.57 -9.87 18.14
CA MET A 438 -4.15 -10.06 17.87
C MET A 438 -3.49 -11.06 18.82
N GLN A 439 -3.98 -11.19 20.06
CA GLN A 439 -3.48 -12.09 21.11
C GLN A 439 -1.97 -11.95 21.36
N GLY A 440 -1.43 -10.76 21.12
CA GLY A 440 -0.03 -10.45 21.34
C GLY A 440 0.35 -10.39 22.82
N GLN A 441 1.64 -10.33 23.10
CA GLN A 441 2.14 -10.08 24.45
C GLN A 441 1.83 -8.65 24.91
N GLY A 442 1.67 -7.73 23.91
CA GLY A 442 1.42 -6.33 24.14
C GLY A 442 2.69 -5.51 24.34
N LEU A 443 2.50 -4.22 24.34
CA LEU A 443 3.54 -3.20 24.51
C LEU A 443 3.54 -2.57 25.90
N ALA A 444 2.44 -2.72 26.64
CA ALA A 444 2.29 -2.24 28.01
C ALA A 444 2.03 -3.40 28.99
N LYS A 445 2.44 -3.21 30.25
CA LYS A 445 2.24 -4.21 31.31
C LYS A 445 0.80 -4.19 31.82
N ARG A 446 0.25 -5.37 32.11
CA ARG A 446 -1.03 -5.51 32.83
C ARG A 446 -0.89 -5.21 34.32
N PRO A 447 -1.98 -4.77 35.01
CA PRO A 447 -3.31 -4.49 34.44
C PRO A 447 -3.31 -3.20 33.60
N LEU A 448 -4.10 -3.21 32.52
CA LEU A 448 -4.38 -2.01 31.72
C LEU A 448 -5.54 -1.24 32.37
N PRO A 449 -5.55 0.11 32.34
CA PRO A 449 -6.74 0.89 32.59
C PRO A 449 -7.84 0.52 31.58
N ASP A 450 -9.09 0.78 31.91
CA ASP A 450 -10.17 0.67 30.93
C ASP A 450 -9.96 1.69 29.83
N ALA A 451 -10.35 1.34 28.61
CA ALA A 451 -10.42 2.31 27.50
C ALA A 451 -11.36 3.47 27.89
N LEU A 452 -11.03 4.69 27.51
CA LEU A 452 -11.68 5.92 28.01
C LEU A 452 -11.49 6.15 29.54
N GLY A 453 -10.53 5.48 30.16
CA GLY A 453 -10.22 5.62 31.58
C GLY A 453 -8.97 6.48 31.82
N GLU A 454 -8.11 6.03 32.73
CA GLU A 454 -6.82 6.66 32.97
C GLU A 454 -5.88 6.45 31.77
N PRO A 455 -5.20 7.47 31.25
CA PRO A 455 -4.37 7.35 30.06
C PRO A 455 -3.30 6.26 30.17
N ILE A 456 -3.12 5.51 29.07
CA ILE A 456 -2.00 4.57 28.88
C ILE A 456 -0.78 5.32 28.32
N SER A 457 -0.98 6.44 27.68
CA SER A 457 0.08 7.34 27.20
C SER A 457 1.12 7.62 28.27
N GLY A 458 2.41 7.54 27.90
CA GLY A 458 3.54 7.70 28.81
C GLY A 458 3.90 6.47 29.64
N LYS A 459 3.14 5.37 29.58
CA LYS A 459 3.42 4.12 30.34
C LYS A 459 4.32 3.15 29.57
N SER A 460 4.47 3.32 28.26
CA SER A 460 5.31 2.48 27.41
C SER A 460 5.86 3.26 26.22
N THR A 461 7.17 3.39 26.13
CA THR A 461 7.84 4.04 24.98
C THR A 461 7.48 3.40 23.65
N ALA A 462 7.33 2.08 23.60
CA ALA A 462 6.98 1.37 22.38
C ALA A 462 5.53 1.68 21.93
N LEU A 463 4.61 1.76 22.92
CA LEU A 463 3.21 2.09 22.64
C LEU A 463 3.06 3.56 22.24
N ASP A 464 3.79 4.48 22.89
CA ASP A 464 3.84 5.89 22.53
C ASP A 464 4.45 6.11 21.14
N ALA A 465 5.47 5.32 20.77
CA ALA A 465 6.06 5.33 19.45
C ALA A 465 5.05 4.85 18.37
N LEU A 466 4.29 3.78 18.66
CA LEU A 466 3.21 3.32 17.79
C LEU A 466 2.15 4.40 17.59
N ALA A 467 1.75 5.08 18.68
CA ALA A 467 0.79 6.17 18.62
C ALA A 467 1.33 7.37 17.82
N ALA A 468 2.60 7.75 18.05
CA ALA A 468 3.24 8.82 17.29
C ALA A 468 3.23 8.53 15.79
N TYR A 469 3.56 7.29 15.37
CA TYR A 469 3.50 6.90 13.95
C TYR A 469 2.07 6.91 13.43
N THR A 470 1.12 6.34 14.17
CA THR A 470 -0.29 6.28 13.74
C THR A 470 -0.88 7.68 13.56
N ASN A 471 -0.56 8.60 14.45
CA ASN A 471 -0.99 10.01 14.39
C ASN A 471 -0.20 10.85 13.37
N SER A 472 0.86 10.34 12.77
CA SER A 472 1.70 11.10 11.82
C SER A 472 1.15 11.17 10.39
N HIS A 473 0.08 10.42 10.08
CA HIS A 473 -0.50 10.38 8.75
C HIS A 473 -1.25 11.68 8.43
N LYS A 474 -0.74 12.39 7.42
CA LYS A 474 -1.27 13.70 7.00
C LYS A 474 -2.36 13.54 5.96
N CYS A 475 -3.27 14.52 5.95
CA CYS A 475 -4.23 14.65 4.87
C CYS A 475 -3.53 14.99 3.54
N VAL A 476 -3.93 14.30 2.47
CA VAL A 476 -3.47 14.57 1.10
C VAL A 476 -4.52 15.44 0.41
N LEU A 477 -4.11 16.44 -0.35
CA LEU A 477 -5.01 17.30 -1.12
C LEU A 477 -5.75 16.47 -2.17
N SER A 478 -7.04 16.77 -2.37
CA SER A 478 -7.80 16.07 -3.39
C SER A 478 -7.34 16.47 -4.80
N PRO A 479 -7.11 15.51 -5.71
CA PRO A 479 -6.78 15.81 -7.11
C PRO A 479 -7.91 16.55 -7.83
N PHE A 480 -9.15 16.40 -7.37
CA PHE A 480 -10.33 17.09 -7.91
C PHE A 480 -10.39 18.58 -7.52
N ALA A 481 -9.49 19.04 -6.65
CA ALA A 481 -9.38 20.43 -6.23
C ALA A 481 -8.04 21.09 -6.62
N LYS A 482 -7.15 20.43 -7.36
CA LYS A 482 -5.83 20.98 -7.78
C LYS A 482 -5.90 22.35 -8.45
N HIS A 483 -6.99 22.63 -9.16
CA HIS A 483 -7.22 23.89 -9.85
C HIS A 483 -8.39 24.70 -9.24
N GLY A 484 -8.70 24.44 -7.96
CA GLY A 484 -9.88 24.97 -7.29
C GLY A 484 -11.15 24.13 -7.53
N LEU A 485 -12.23 24.50 -6.87
CA LEU A 485 -13.51 23.80 -7.02
C LEU A 485 -14.13 24.02 -8.40
N SER A 486 -14.60 22.96 -9.02
CA SER A 486 -15.44 23.04 -10.22
C SER A 486 -16.74 23.80 -9.93
N ALA A 487 -17.41 24.30 -10.96
CA ALA A 487 -18.70 24.99 -10.78
C ALA A 487 -19.75 24.09 -10.11
N SER A 488 -19.74 22.78 -10.38
CA SER A 488 -20.58 21.77 -9.73
C SER A 488 -20.21 21.65 -8.24
N ALA A 489 -18.93 21.48 -7.92
CA ALA A 489 -18.47 21.38 -6.54
C ALA A 489 -18.74 22.66 -5.73
N GLN A 490 -18.69 23.85 -6.35
CA GLN A 490 -19.07 25.10 -5.68
C GLN A 490 -20.56 25.15 -5.31
N ARG A 491 -21.46 24.68 -6.20
CA ARG A 491 -22.89 24.54 -5.87
C ARG A 491 -23.11 23.49 -4.79
N GLY A 492 -22.39 22.36 -4.87
CA GLY A 492 -22.40 21.31 -3.85
C GLY A 492 -21.97 21.84 -2.48
N GLN A 493 -20.92 22.67 -2.43
CA GLN A 493 -20.46 23.33 -1.22
C GLN A 493 -21.57 24.20 -0.60
N GLN A 494 -22.27 24.99 -1.41
CA GLN A 494 -23.37 25.83 -0.93
C GLN A 494 -24.51 24.98 -0.32
N LEU A 495 -24.85 23.87 -0.98
CA LEU A 495 -25.84 22.93 -0.46
C LEU A 495 -25.38 22.29 0.84
N PHE A 496 -24.14 21.83 0.91
CA PHE A 496 -23.57 21.17 2.09
C PHE A 496 -23.61 22.06 3.34
N PHE A 497 -23.28 23.35 3.19
CA PHE A 497 -23.30 24.33 4.28
C PHE A 497 -24.65 25.01 4.48
N SER A 498 -25.69 24.63 3.73
CA SER A 498 -27.02 25.19 3.91
C SER A 498 -27.66 24.70 5.20
N ALA A 499 -28.52 25.54 5.79
CA ALA A 499 -29.32 25.15 6.97
C ALA A 499 -30.35 24.05 6.64
N GLU A 500 -30.69 23.87 5.37
CA GLU A 500 -31.71 22.93 4.91
C GLU A 500 -31.18 21.49 4.93
N THR A 501 -29.94 21.27 4.47
CA THR A 501 -29.34 19.94 4.41
C THR A 501 -28.77 19.45 5.74
N LYS A 502 -28.42 20.36 6.65
CA LYS A 502 -27.90 20.10 8.00
C LYS A 502 -26.57 19.30 8.05
N CYS A 503 -25.88 19.14 6.93
CA CYS A 503 -24.61 18.36 6.90
C CYS A 503 -23.55 18.99 7.81
N ALA A 504 -23.42 20.33 7.76
CA ALA A 504 -22.44 21.09 8.52
C ALA A 504 -22.73 21.17 10.03
N THR A 505 -23.82 20.57 10.54
CA THR A 505 -24.08 20.51 12.00
C THR A 505 -23.10 19.56 12.71
N CYS A 506 -22.65 18.52 12.03
CA CYS A 506 -21.66 17.56 12.52
C CYS A 506 -20.34 17.69 11.74
N HIS A 507 -20.41 17.71 10.40
CA HIS A 507 -19.24 17.84 9.53
C HIS A 507 -18.82 19.31 9.35
N SER A 508 -18.19 19.87 10.38
CA SER A 508 -17.83 21.29 10.45
C SER A 508 -16.36 21.51 10.73
N GLY A 509 -15.93 22.77 10.65
CA GLY A 509 -14.54 23.16 10.93
C GLY A 509 -13.53 22.64 9.88
N PRO A 510 -12.24 22.87 10.14
CA PRO A 510 -11.17 22.55 9.19
C PRO A 510 -11.07 21.07 8.83
N MET A 511 -11.39 20.18 9.78
CA MET A 511 -11.33 18.73 9.59
C MET A 511 -12.66 18.14 9.12
N MET A 512 -13.69 18.97 8.87
CA MET A 512 -15.04 18.52 8.48
C MET A 512 -15.57 17.46 9.45
N SER A 513 -15.41 17.70 10.76
CA SER A 513 -15.78 16.80 11.84
C SER A 513 -15.96 17.61 13.12
N ASP A 514 -16.92 17.23 13.97
CA ASP A 514 -17.05 17.73 15.34
C ASP A 514 -16.33 16.84 16.37
N SER A 515 -15.67 15.78 15.91
CA SER A 515 -14.77 14.95 16.73
C SER A 515 -13.56 15.77 17.14
N GLN A 516 -13.34 15.89 18.45
CA GLN A 516 -12.27 16.68 19.05
C GLN A 516 -11.84 16.04 20.38
N PRO A 517 -10.56 16.13 20.78
CA PRO A 517 -10.12 15.68 22.09
C PRO A 517 -10.89 16.40 23.22
N ARG A 518 -11.68 15.63 23.97
CA ARG A 518 -12.59 16.12 25.03
C ARG A 518 -12.57 15.17 26.23
N PRO A 519 -12.98 15.66 27.42
CA PRO A 519 -13.29 14.76 28.53
C PRO A 519 -14.34 13.72 28.10
N VAL A 520 -14.20 12.48 28.56
CA VAL A 520 -15.04 11.34 28.16
C VAL A 520 -16.55 11.63 28.27
N ALA A 521 -16.95 12.36 29.32
CA ALA A 521 -18.35 12.74 29.53
C ALA A 521 -18.89 13.74 28.47
N GLU A 522 -18.03 14.34 27.68
CA GLU A 522 -18.34 15.34 26.65
C GLU A 522 -18.17 14.80 25.24
N ILE A 523 -17.83 13.51 25.07
CA ILE A 523 -17.73 12.87 23.75
C ILE A 523 -19.08 12.91 23.07
N VAL A 524 -19.10 13.46 21.85
CA VAL A 524 -20.31 13.57 21.02
C VAL A 524 -20.36 12.41 20.05
N ARG A 525 -21.51 11.75 19.97
CA ARG A 525 -21.79 10.68 18.99
C ARG A 525 -23.20 10.89 18.44
N HIS A 526 -23.39 10.57 17.18
CA HIS A 526 -24.63 10.82 16.46
C HIS A 526 -25.32 9.53 16.03
N ASP A 527 -26.64 9.44 16.24
CA ASP A 527 -27.50 8.45 15.59
C ASP A 527 -27.90 8.97 14.22
N VAL A 528 -27.32 8.40 13.18
CA VAL A 528 -27.60 8.73 11.78
C VAL A 528 -28.45 7.65 11.10
N GLY A 529 -29.14 6.84 11.88
CA GLY A 529 -30.08 5.82 11.40
C GLY A 529 -29.42 4.52 10.92
N THR A 530 -28.10 4.53 10.69
CA THR A 530 -27.38 3.40 10.06
C THR A 530 -27.11 2.23 11.01
N GLY A 531 -27.13 2.45 12.33
CA GLY A 531 -26.98 1.37 13.31
C GLY A 531 -28.11 0.35 13.28
N LYS A 532 -29.30 0.75 12.83
CA LYS A 532 -30.45 -0.15 12.65
C LYS A 532 -30.25 -1.14 11.50
N ASP A 533 -29.32 -0.83 10.58
CA ASP A 533 -29.01 -1.66 9.42
C ASP A 533 -27.90 -2.68 9.71
N ASP A 534 -27.29 -2.64 10.91
CA ASP A 534 -26.32 -3.63 11.39
C ASP A 534 -26.93 -4.50 12.50
N PRO A 535 -27.44 -5.69 12.18
CA PRO A 535 -28.01 -6.60 13.19
C PRO A 535 -26.97 -7.15 14.18
N SER A 536 -25.68 -6.96 13.89
CA SER A 536 -24.56 -7.35 14.77
C SER A 536 -24.10 -6.26 15.72
N GLU A 537 -24.66 -5.02 15.62
CA GLU A 537 -24.33 -3.90 16.49
C GLU A 537 -24.60 -4.27 17.97
N ARG A 538 -23.57 -4.15 18.81
CA ARG A 538 -23.59 -4.50 20.23
C ARG A 538 -23.51 -3.28 21.14
N MET A 539 -23.08 -2.14 20.58
CA MET A 539 -22.99 -0.88 21.30
C MET A 539 -24.24 -0.02 21.03
N GLU A 540 -24.30 1.14 21.67
CA GLU A 540 -25.30 2.12 21.33
C GLU A 540 -25.13 2.53 19.85
N PRO A 541 -26.20 2.56 19.02
CA PRO A 541 -26.12 2.83 17.60
C PRO A 541 -25.88 4.33 17.30
N LYS A 542 -24.86 4.87 17.92
CA LYS A 542 -24.38 6.24 17.76
C LYS A 542 -22.89 6.20 17.44
N TYR A 543 -22.49 6.99 16.47
CA TYR A 543 -21.14 6.97 15.92
C TYR A 543 -20.48 8.33 16.05
N ASP A 544 -19.15 8.30 16.16
CA ASP A 544 -18.32 9.47 16.00
C ASP A 544 -18.45 10.04 14.59
N THR A 545 -18.21 11.32 14.43
CA THR A 545 -18.23 11.98 13.12
C THR A 545 -16.88 11.82 12.43
N PRO A 546 -16.74 10.92 11.43
CA PRO A 546 -15.48 10.79 10.72
C PRO A 546 -15.16 12.06 9.94
N THR A 547 -13.88 12.34 9.77
CA THR A 547 -13.45 13.40 8.84
C THR A 547 -13.90 13.10 7.42
N LEU A 548 -14.24 14.13 6.63
CA LEU A 548 -14.56 13.99 5.21
C LEU A 548 -13.33 14.19 4.31
N MET A 549 -12.14 14.33 4.89
CA MET A 549 -10.91 14.50 4.13
C MET A 549 -10.51 13.19 3.44
N GLY A 550 -10.31 13.24 2.13
CA GLY A 550 -9.93 12.07 1.33
C GLY A 550 -11.08 11.11 1.00
N LEU A 551 -12.33 11.56 1.04
CA LEU A 551 -13.50 10.71 0.72
C LEU A 551 -13.41 10.08 -0.68
N TYR A 552 -12.75 10.72 -1.66
CA TYR A 552 -12.62 10.21 -3.02
C TYR A 552 -11.94 8.82 -3.08
N ARG A 553 -11.18 8.45 -2.02
CA ARG A 553 -10.42 7.19 -1.93
C ARG A 553 -10.91 6.24 -0.83
N SER A 554 -11.94 6.58 -0.06
CA SER A 554 -12.31 5.88 1.18
C SER A 554 -13.47 4.89 1.04
N ALA A 555 -13.96 4.63 -0.17
CA ALA A 555 -15.05 3.66 -0.38
C ALA A 555 -14.68 2.25 0.15
N PRO A 556 -15.67 1.46 0.67
CA PRO A 556 -17.08 1.79 0.89
C PRO A 556 -17.30 2.70 2.11
N TYR A 557 -18.46 3.32 2.20
CA TYR A 557 -18.77 4.34 3.21
C TYR A 557 -19.70 3.83 4.31
N LEU A 558 -19.80 4.63 5.38
CA LEU A 558 -20.53 4.35 6.62
C LEU A 558 -19.85 3.26 7.46
N HIS A 559 -20.15 3.20 8.76
CA HIS A 559 -19.51 2.26 9.69
C HIS A 559 -19.64 0.78 9.25
N HIS A 560 -20.71 0.43 8.57
CA HIS A 560 -20.99 -0.92 8.09
C HIS A 560 -20.66 -1.14 6.60
N GLY A 561 -20.08 -0.14 5.90
CA GLY A 561 -19.64 -0.24 4.52
C GLY A 561 -20.73 -0.52 3.48
N LYS A 562 -22.01 -0.27 3.77
CA LYS A 562 -23.12 -0.62 2.86
C LYS A 562 -23.34 0.39 1.74
N ALA A 563 -22.80 1.60 1.86
CA ALA A 563 -22.85 2.59 0.80
C ALA A 563 -21.60 2.42 -0.10
N ALA A 564 -21.79 1.97 -1.33
CA ALA A 564 -20.70 1.76 -2.27
C ALA A 564 -20.15 3.07 -2.83
N THR A 565 -21.00 4.09 -2.94
CA THR A 565 -20.68 5.40 -3.50
C THR A 565 -21.13 6.53 -2.56
N LEU A 566 -20.56 7.72 -2.76
CA LEU A 566 -21.01 8.93 -2.05
C LEU A 566 -22.47 9.27 -2.36
N LYS A 567 -22.93 8.97 -3.58
CA LYS A 567 -24.34 9.12 -3.95
C LYS A 567 -25.24 8.22 -3.09
N ASP A 568 -24.81 6.97 -2.84
CA ASP A 568 -25.55 6.06 -1.97
C ASP A 568 -25.69 6.60 -0.54
N VAL A 569 -24.63 7.21 0.00
CA VAL A 569 -24.66 7.87 1.34
C VAL A 569 -25.75 8.92 1.39
N LEU A 570 -25.88 9.73 0.34
CA LEU A 570 -26.84 10.85 0.27
C LEU A 570 -28.25 10.42 -0.10
N THR A 571 -28.45 9.19 -0.60
CA THR A 571 -29.76 8.74 -1.14
C THR A 571 -30.19 7.41 -0.53
N THR A 572 -29.79 6.28 -1.10
CA THR A 572 -30.27 4.93 -0.73
C THR A 572 -29.97 4.55 0.71
N SER A 573 -28.88 5.06 1.27
CA SER A 573 -28.50 4.84 2.68
C SER A 573 -29.05 5.90 3.65
N ASN A 574 -29.79 6.89 3.14
CA ASN A 574 -30.42 7.95 3.94
C ASN A 574 -31.91 8.14 3.61
N PRO A 575 -32.73 7.09 3.56
CA PRO A 575 -34.10 7.16 3.09
C PRO A 575 -35.07 7.93 4.04
N ARG A 576 -34.62 8.25 5.24
CA ARG A 576 -35.42 8.92 6.28
C ARG A 576 -34.86 10.29 6.69
N ASP A 577 -33.86 10.79 5.96
CA ASP A 577 -33.17 12.04 6.31
C ASP A 577 -32.54 12.03 7.73
N GLU A 578 -32.12 10.87 8.22
CA GLU A 578 -31.47 10.73 9.53
C GLU A 578 -29.95 11.09 9.47
N HIS A 579 -29.35 11.08 8.27
CA HIS A 579 -27.97 11.50 8.00
C HIS A 579 -27.94 12.76 7.13
N GLY A 580 -28.38 13.88 7.68
CA GLY A 580 -28.67 15.11 6.92
C GLY A 580 -29.97 15.00 6.14
N VAL A 581 -30.46 16.12 5.63
CA VAL A 581 -31.75 16.22 4.91
C VAL A 581 -31.46 16.35 3.42
N THR A 582 -31.67 15.26 2.67
CA THR A 582 -31.33 15.20 1.24
C THR A 582 -32.49 14.80 0.33
N SER A 583 -33.61 14.33 0.89
CA SER A 583 -34.76 13.82 0.13
C SER A 583 -35.42 14.87 -0.77
N HIS A 584 -35.25 16.16 -0.46
CA HIS A 584 -35.82 17.29 -1.23
C HIS A 584 -34.90 17.71 -2.41
N LEU A 585 -33.66 17.22 -2.46
CA LEU A 585 -32.70 17.60 -3.48
C LEU A 585 -32.98 16.89 -4.81
N THR A 586 -32.82 17.62 -5.90
CA THR A 586 -32.82 17.01 -7.23
C THR A 586 -31.60 16.16 -7.48
N GLU A 587 -31.67 15.27 -8.46
CA GLU A 587 -30.53 14.43 -8.84
C GLU A 587 -29.28 15.27 -9.19
N SER A 588 -29.45 16.38 -9.91
CA SER A 588 -28.34 17.30 -10.23
C SER A 588 -27.71 17.93 -8.97
N GLN A 589 -28.52 18.24 -7.96
CA GLN A 589 -28.02 18.77 -6.69
C GLN A 589 -27.27 17.71 -5.87
N ILE A 590 -27.72 16.46 -5.92
CA ILE A 590 -26.99 15.32 -5.33
C ILE A 590 -25.63 15.15 -6.02
N GLU A 591 -25.57 15.21 -7.36
CA GLU A 591 -24.30 15.15 -8.09
C GLU A 591 -23.38 16.34 -7.74
N ASP A 592 -23.93 17.55 -7.62
CA ASP A 592 -23.16 18.72 -7.17
C ASP A 592 -22.54 18.48 -5.77
N MET A 593 -23.28 17.89 -4.83
CA MET A 593 -22.77 17.53 -3.50
C MET A 593 -21.70 16.44 -3.57
N VAL A 594 -21.87 15.42 -4.41
CA VAL A 594 -20.86 14.37 -4.62
C VAL A 594 -19.56 14.98 -5.14
N GLU A 595 -19.62 15.89 -6.11
CA GLU A 595 -18.42 16.58 -6.64
C GLU A 595 -17.74 17.44 -5.57
N PHE A 596 -18.47 18.11 -4.68
CA PHE A 596 -17.86 18.80 -3.54
C PHE A 596 -17.18 17.84 -2.56
N LEU A 597 -17.85 16.76 -2.19
CA LEU A 597 -17.30 15.76 -1.25
C LEU A 597 -16.04 15.08 -1.80
N ARG A 598 -15.99 14.82 -3.11
CA ARG A 598 -14.79 14.29 -3.78
C ARG A 598 -13.63 15.28 -3.78
N ALA A 599 -13.92 16.58 -3.79
CA ALA A 599 -12.92 17.63 -3.81
C ALA A 599 -12.28 17.92 -2.44
N LEU A 600 -12.68 17.24 -1.37
CA LEU A 600 -12.11 17.44 -0.03
C LEU A 600 -10.83 16.62 0.20
N PRO A 601 -9.76 17.21 0.79
CA PRO A 601 -9.60 18.62 1.12
C PRO A 601 -9.23 19.50 -0.09
N VAL A 602 -9.79 20.72 -0.10
CA VAL A 602 -9.51 21.74 -1.13
C VAL A 602 -8.18 22.46 -0.88
N ALA A 603 -7.78 22.55 0.37
CA ALA A 603 -6.56 23.18 0.86
C ALA A 603 -6.08 22.39 2.09
N ASP A 604 -4.85 22.65 2.53
CA ASP A 604 -4.27 21.98 3.69
C ASP A 604 -5.15 22.17 4.96
N PRO A 605 -5.87 21.13 5.40
CA PRO A 605 -6.78 21.22 6.53
C PRO A 605 -6.05 21.29 7.88
N GLU A 606 -4.82 20.78 7.96
CA GLU A 606 -4.04 20.76 9.20
C GLU A 606 -3.52 22.15 9.55
N SER A 607 -3.07 22.92 8.56
CA SER A 607 -2.74 24.33 8.74
C SER A 607 -3.96 25.15 9.19
N ALA A 608 -5.14 24.87 8.60
CA ALA A 608 -6.38 25.51 8.99
C ALA A 608 -6.83 25.10 10.42
N ALA A 609 -6.65 23.82 10.79
CA ALA A 609 -6.93 23.31 12.13
C ALA A 609 -6.04 24.01 13.18
N THR A 610 -4.74 24.14 12.89
CA THR A 610 -3.79 24.88 13.71
C THR A 610 -4.22 26.35 13.89
N ALA A 611 -4.60 27.03 12.79
CA ALA A 611 -5.05 28.41 12.80
C ALA A 611 -6.37 28.59 13.59
N ALA A 612 -7.24 27.59 13.56
CA ALA A 612 -8.49 27.56 14.33
C ALA A 612 -8.28 27.20 15.82
N GLY A 613 -7.04 26.90 16.24
CA GLY A 613 -6.71 26.53 17.62
C GLY A 613 -7.21 25.15 18.05
N LEU A 614 -7.41 24.24 17.09
CA LEU A 614 -7.75 22.85 17.42
C LEU A 614 -6.57 22.16 18.10
N LYS A 615 -6.88 21.23 19.00
CA LYS A 615 -5.87 20.46 19.72
C LYS A 615 -5.43 19.28 18.86
N GLN A 616 -4.14 19.22 18.56
CA GLN A 616 -3.53 18.06 17.91
C GLN A 616 -3.04 17.05 18.95
N VAL A 617 -3.33 15.77 18.73
CA VAL A 617 -2.79 14.65 19.51
C VAL A 617 -1.61 14.06 18.73
N ILE A 618 -0.40 14.15 19.30
CA ILE A 618 0.82 13.66 18.62
C ILE A 618 1.20 12.25 19.12
N LYS A 619 1.02 12.01 20.44
CA LYS A 619 1.33 10.71 21.10
C LYS A 619 0.14 10.27 21.95
#